data_b1d544da9166e04d5e5ea19ef1250b8f
#
_entry.id   b1d544da9166e04d5e5ea19ef1250b8f
#
_cell.length_a   1.000
_cell.length_b   1.000
_cell.length_c   1.000
_cell.angle_alpha   90.00
_cell.angle_beta   90.00
_cell.angle_gamma   90.00
#
_symmetry.space_group_name_H-M   'P 1'
#
loop_
_entity.id
_entity.type
_entity.pdbx_description
1 polymer ?
#
loop_
_entity_poly.entity_id
_entity_poly.type
_entity_poly.pdbx_seq_one_letter_code
_entity_poly.pdbx_strand_id
1 'polypeptide(L)'
;YRIRTQAFSLLPVFIFLMGGFGGGVLGGQISDVYGNRTAMLILGPPGALIGGWLIRRGAHHIRRDISLSVEEMLEEQEEARRILDDPEAVPALQVRNLDFSYGPVQVLFDVSFEVGRGEVVALLGTNGAGKSTLLRAVSGLGIPDRGVVRLNGRTVTYAEAETRYRVGIVQLRGGAGTFPHLTIEDNLRTSLLSTDLDRAEVDRRIATALARFPALEGRLDETAGSLSGGQQQMLALAMTLVQEPDVLLIDELSLGLAPVIVQDLLRVVEELKAEGQAMVIVEQSLNVALAFADRAVFMEKGQVRFSGPAQELLERGDLARAVFLGGEGG
;
A
#
# COMPACT_ATOMS: atom_id res chain seq x y z
N TYR A 1 5.64 2.45 14.43
CA TYR A 1 5.12 1.92 15.72
C TYR A 1 6.09 0.90 16.34
N ARG A 2 6.62 -0.09 15.61
CA ARG A 2 7.56 -1.12 16.14
C ARG A 2 8.84 -0.53 16.74
N ILE A 3 9.42 0.49 16.13
CA ILE A 3 10.66 1.14 16.63
C ILE A 3 10.40 1.91 17.93
N ARG A 4 9.21 2.54 18.09
CA ARG A 4 8.85 3.26 19.32
C ARG A 4 8.72 2.32 20.50
N THR A 5 8.07 1.18 20.34
CA THR A 5 7.92 0.16 21.39
C THR A 5 9.28 -0.43 21.81
N GLN A 6 10.17 -0.69 20.85
CA GLN A 6 11.54 -1.17 21.12
C GLN A 6 12.40 -0.10 21.81
N ALA A 7 12.29 1.17 21.39
CA ALA A 7 13.00 2.27 22.05
C ALA A 7 12.54 2.46 23.50
N PHE A 8 11.23 2.36 23.77
CA PHE A 8 10.70 2.43 25.15
C PHE A 8 11.17 1.27 26.01
N SER A 9 11.32 0.06 25.49
CA SER A 9 11.83 -1.10 26.23
C SER A 9 13.32 -1.00 26.57
N LEU A 10 14.11 -0.26 25.77
CA LEU A 10 15.53 -0.03 26.01
C LEU A 10 15.80 1.13 26.97
N LEU A 11 14.84 2.04 27.16
CA LEU A 11 15.00 3.22 28.02
C LEU A 11 15.32 2.86 29.50
N PRO A 12 14.65 1.91 30.17
CA PRO A 12 15.00 1.49 31.52
C PRO A 12 16.40 0.90 31.62
N VAL A 13 16.82 0.11 30.61
CA VAL A 13 18.16 -0.48 30.55
C VAL A 13 19.22 0.61 30.42
N PHE A 14 18.99 1.63 29.59
CA PHE A 14 19.88 2.77 29.44
C PHE A 14 19.98 3.60 30.72
N ILE A 15 18.85 3.89 31.38
CA ILE A 15 18.81 4.62 32.67
C ILE A 15 19.56 3.85 33.77
N PHE A 16 19.38 2.52 33.83
CA PHE A 16 20.07 1.67 34.79
C PHE A 16 21.59 1.63 34.56
N LEU A 17 22.03 1.42 33.31
CA LEU A 17 23.46 1.33 32.97
C LEU A 17 24.18 2.66 33.13
N MET A 18 23.60 3.76 32.70
CA MET A 18 24.25 5.08 32.76
C MET A 18 24.07 5.78 34.08
N GLY A 19 22.88 5.73 34.66
CA GLY A 19 22.56 6.41 35.93
C GLY A 19 22.89 5.57 37.17
N GLY A 20 22.40 4.34 37.23
CA GLY A 20 22.58 3.47 38.38
C GLY A 20 23.99 2.90 38.50
N PHE A 21 24.43 2.20 37.46
CA PHE A 21 25.73 1.52 37.51
C PHE A 21 26.89 2.48 37.22
N GLY A 22 26.86 3.22 36.15
CA GLY A 22 27.93 4.14 35.75
C GLY A 22 28.10 5.29 36.75
N GLY A 23 27.00 5.93 37.14
CA GLY A 23 27.00 7.01 38.15
C GLY A 23 27.40 6.53 39.56
N GLY A 24 26.94 5.33 39.93
CA GLY A 24 27.30 4.73 41.24
C GLY A 24 28.77 4.38 41.34
N VAL A 25 29.36 3.76 40.33
CA VAL A 25 30.79 3.40 40.28
C VAL A 25 31.68 4.64 40.26
N LEU A 26 31.41 5.61 39.37
CA LEU A 26 32.17 6.85 39.30
C LEU A 26 32.02 7.71 40.57
N GLY A 27 30.79 7.79 41.09
CA GLY A 27 30.51 8.51 42.34
C GLY A 27 31.21 7.89 43.53
N GLY A 28 31.24 6.56 43.64
CA GLY A 28 31.94 5.82 44.65
C GLY A 28 33.46 6.10 44.64
N GLN A 29 34.11 5.91 43.47
CA GLN A 29 35.54 6.12 43.33
C GLN A 29 35.96 7.58 43.64
N ILE A 30 35.19 8.57 43.20
CA ILE A 30 35.49 9.98 43.49
C ILE A 30 35.25 10.28 45.01
N SER A 31 34.21 9.68 45.55
CA SER A 31 33.85 9.81 46.98
C SER A 31 34.93 9.24 47.91
N ASP A 32 35.50 8.10 47.55
CA ASP A 32 36.57 7.44 48.33
C ASP A 32 37.86 8.26 48.38
N VAL A 33 38.15 9.02 47.29
CA VAL A 33 39.40 9.83 47.19
C VAL A 33 39.20 11.25 47.72
N TYR A 34 38.05 11.88 47.41
CA TYR A 34 37.84 13.33 47.66
C TYR A 34 36.68 13.63 48.61
N GLY A 35 36.02 12.60 49.11
CA GLY A 35 34.87 12.72 50.03
C GLY A 35 33.53 12.98 49.29
N ASN A 36 32.43 12.59 49.92
CA ASN A 36 31.07 12.63 49.38
C ASN A 36 30.64 14.02 48.87
N ARG A 37 31.01 15.08 49.64
CA ARG A 37 30.62 16.46 49.25
C ARG A 37 31.27 16.91 47.98
N THR A 38 32.54 16.57 47.78
CA THR A 38 33.32 16.91 46.58
C THR A 38 32.83 16.10 45.36
N ALA A 39 32.52 14.80 45.55
CA ALA A 39 31.96 13.95 44.52
C ALA A 39 30.60 14.50 43.98
N MET A 40 29.73 14.95 44.88
CA MET A 40 28.45 15.57 44.45
C MET A 40 28.65 16.89 43.67
N LEU A 41 29.63 17.71 44.05
CA LEU A 41 29.92 18.97 43.35
C LEU A 41 30.56 18.75 41.99
N ILE A 42 31.35 17.69 41.83
CA ILE A 42 32.01 17.36 40.53
C ILE A 42 31.02 16.72 39.56
N LEU A 43 30.12 15.83 40.03
CA LEU A 43 29.23 15.09 39.17
C LEU A 43 27.87 15.78 38.94
N GLY A 44 27.31 16.43 39.93
CA GLY A 44 25.97 16.99 39.91
C GLY A 44 25.80 18.11 38.85
N PRO A 45 26.50 19.25 38.98
CA PRO A 45 26.29 20.35 38.04
C PRO A 45 26.62 20.04 36.56
N PRO A 46 27.75 19.37 36.24
CA PRO A 46 28.00 18.97 34.87
C PRO A 46 26.97 17.98 34.32
N GLY A 47 26.54 17.00 35.14
CA GLY A 47 25.50 16.06 34.76
C GLY A 47 24.16 16.75 34.45
N ALA A 48 23.77 17.72 35.29
CA ALA A 48 22.56 18.51 35.07
C ALA A 48 22.64 19.37 33.78
N LEU A 49 23.80 19.98 33.51
CA LEU A 49 24.03 20.79 32.30
C LEU A 49 23.97 19.92 31.01
N ILE A 50 24.65 18.77 31.04
CA ILE A 50 24.64 17.82 29.89
C ILE A 50 23.23 17.29 29.70
N GLY A 51 22.52 16.87 30.77
CA GLY A 51 21.13 16.40 30.70
C GLY A 51 20.19 17.47 30.16
N GLY A 52 20.30 18.70 30.65
CA GLY A 52 19.52 19.85 30.16
C GLY A 52 19.78 20.16 28.67
N TRP A 53 21.02 20.07 28.22
CA TRP A 53 21.40 20.24 26.82
C TRP A 53 20.84 19.14 25.93
N LEU A 54 20.94 17.87 26.35
CA LEU A 54 20.36 16.73 25.62
C LEU A 54 18.85 16.82 25.52
N ILE A 55 18.15 17.18 26.62
CA ILE A 55 16.70 17.39 26.62
C ILE A 55 16.32 18.52 25.65
N ARG A 56 17.01 19.64 25.68
CA ARG A 56 16.77 20.77 24.78
C ARG A 56 16.96 20.39 23.31
N ARG A 57 17.98 19.58 23.01
CA ARG A 57 18.24 19.09 21.65
C ARG A 57 17.17 18.08 21.21
N GLY A 58 16.74 17.19 22.11
CA GLY A 58 15.66 16.22 21.85
C GLY A 58 14.28 16.87 21.71
N ALA A 59 14.00 17.94 22.44
CA ALA A 59 12.72 18.65 22.41
C ALA A 59 12.36 19.21 21.02
N HIS A 60 13.36 19.50 20.17
CA HIS A 60 13.11 19.95 18.80
C HIS A 60 12.51 18.82 17.92
N HIS A 61 13.00 17.60 18.08
CA HIS A 61 12.47 16.43 17.36
C HIS A 61 11.10 16.01 17.88
N ILE A 62 10.91 16.06 19.19
CA ILE A 62 9.62 15.74 19.83
C ILE A 62 8.50 16.70 19.38
N ARG A 63 8.80 18.00 19.26
CA ARG A 63 7.80 18.98 18.78
C ARG A 63 7.35 18.70 17.35
N ARG A 64 8.27 18.30 16.48
CA ARG A 64 7.97 17.93 15.10
C ARG A 64 7.10 16.66 15.04
N ASP A 65 7.43 15.65 15.85
CA ASP A 65 6.65 14.41 15.92
C ASP A 65 5.25 14.64 16.50
N ILE A 66 5.11 15.53 17.51
CA ILE A 66 3.81 15.90 18.07
C ILE A 66 2.96 16.66 17.05
N SER A 67 3.54 17.62 16.29
CA SER A 67 2.78 18.38 15.28
C SER A 67 2.25 17.46 14.18
N LEU A 68 3.04 16.49 13.71
CA LEU A 68 2.60 15.49 12.75
C LEU A 68 1.49 14.60 13.32
N SER A 69 1.60 14.19 14.58
CA SER A 69 0.56 13.36 15.21
C SER A 69 -0.74 14.13 15.46
N VAL A 70 -0.67 15.44 15.71
CA VAL A 70 -1.86 16.31 15.84
C VAL A 70 -2.51 16.55 14.48
N GLU A 71 -1.72 16.77 13.43
CA GLU A 71 -2.22 16.86 12.06
C GLU A 71 -2.95 15.58 11.65
N GLU A 72 -2.34 14.41 11.87
CA GLU A 72 -2.96 13.11 11.61
C GLU A 72 -4.29 12.93 12.39
N MET A 73 -4.35 13.34 13.66
CA MET A 73 -5.58 13.28 14.46
C MET A 73 -6.68 14.22 13.94
N LEU A 74 -6.30 15.42 13.51
CA LEU A 74 -7.26 16.37 12.94
C LEU A 74 -7.81 15.86 11.60
N GLU A 75 -6.95 15.32 10.74
CA GLU A 75 -7.36 14.69 9.48
C GLU A 75 -8.29 13.48 9.71
N GLU A 76 -8.00 12.65 10.72
CA GLU A 76 -8.90 11.55 11.09
C GLU A 76 -10.26 12.03 11.60
N GLN A 77 -10.29 13.13 12.37
CA GLN A 77 -11.55 13.70 12.84
C GLN A 77 -12.37 14.36 11.71
N GLU A 78 -11.70 15.03 10.78
CA GLU A 78 -12.36 15.60 9.61
C GLU A 78 -12.93 14.52 8.70
N GLU A 79 -12.19 13.45 8.48
CA GLU A 79 -12.65 12.32 7.68
C GLU A 79 -13.81 11.57 8.36
N ALA A 80 -13.72 11.34 9.68
CA ALA A 80 -14.85 10.79 10.44
C ALA A 80 -16.11 11.63 10.34
N ARG A 81 -15.97 12.96 10.30
CA ARG A 81 -17.08 13.90 10.08
C ARG A 81 -17.65 13.78 8.67
N ARG A 82 -16.80 13.73 7.63
CA ARG A 82 -17.25 13.52 6.24
C ARG A 82 -18.02 12.23 6.07
N ILE A 83 -17.55 11.14 6.69
CA ILE A 83 -18.24 9.83 6.69
C ILE A 83 -19.64 9.94 7.30
N LEU A 84 -19.79 10.74 8.36
CA LEU A 84 -21.09 10.93 9.02
C LEU A 84 -22.03 11.85 8.23
N ASP A 85 -21.50 12.90 7.60
CA ASP A 85 -22.26 13.89 6.86
C ASP A 85 -22.72 13.37 5.49
N ASP A 86 -21.87 12.62 4.78
CA ASP A 86 -22.19 12.00 3.48
C ASP A 86 -21.41 10.68 3.29
N PRO A 87 -21.97 9.54 3.73
CA PRO A 87 -21.34 8.25 3.59
C PRO A 87 -21.10 7.80 2.13
N GLU A 88 -21.89 8.34 1.17
CA GLU A 88 -21.76 8.00 -0.25
C GLU A 88 -20.62 8.77 -0.93
N ALA A 89 -20.26 9.94 -0.41
CA ALA A 89 -19.13 10.73 -0.91
C ALA A 89 -17.76 10.18 -0.45
N VAL A 90 -17.74 9.19 0.45
CA VAL A 90 -16.48 8.59 0.93
C VAL A 90 -15.86 7.73 -0.16
N PRO A 91 -14.61 8.02 -0.60
CA PRO A 91 -13.93 7.22 -1.60
C PRO A 91 -13.74 5.76 -1.13
N ALA A 92 -13.81 4.82 -2.05
CA ALA A 92 -13.48 3.42 -1.77
C ALA A 92 -12.01 3.28 -1.34
N LEU A 93 -11.10 3.99 -2.03
CA LEU A 93 -9.68 4.06 -1.68
C LEU A 93 -9.22 5.51 -1.63
N GLN A 94 -8.47 5.87 -0.58
CA GLN A 94 -7.82 7.17 -0.47
C GLN A 94 -6.36 6.98 -0.09
N VAL A 95 -5.48 7.62 -0.85
CA VAL A 95 -4.04 7.71 -0.59
C VAL A 95 -3.68 9.19 -0.43
N ARG A 96 -3.05 9.57 0.67
CA ARG A 96 -2.67 10.95 0.99
C ARG A 96 -1.21 11.04 1.39
N ASN A 97 -0.49 11.97 0.76
CA ASN A 97 0.90 12.36 1.06
C ASN A 97 1.83 11.17 1.28
N LEU A 98 1.73 10.13 0.43
CA LEU A 98 2.44 8.87 0.58
C LEU A 98 3.90 8.99 0.13
N ASP A 99 4.82 8.81 1.07
CA ASP A 99 6.25 8.65 0.83
C ASP A 99 6.64 7.18 1.02
N PHE A 100 7.51 6.67 0.16
CA PHE A 100 7.99 5.29 0.27
C PHE A 100 9.45 5.16 -0.16
N SER A 101 10.24 4.43 0.65
CA SER A 101 11.66 4.18 0.39
C SER A 101 12.01 2.69 0.44
N TYR A 102 12.97 2.29 -0.37
CA TYR A 102 13.69 1.03 -0.24
C TYR A 102 15.05 1.30 0.43
N GLY A 103 15.13 1.12 1.74
CA GLY A 103 16.32 1.48 2.51
C GLY A 103 16.62 3.00 2.36
N PRO A 104 17.81 3.40 1.86
CA PRO A 104 18.14 4.82 1.73
C PRO A 104 17.57 5.49 0.47
N VAL A 105 16.92 4.73 -0.42
CA VAL A 105 16.43 5.25 -1.71
C VAL A 105 14.95 5.50 -1.65
N GLN A 106 14.56 6.77 -1.64
CA GLN A 106 13.15 7.17 -1.73
C GLN A 106 12.66 7.02 -3.18
N VAL A 107 11.49 6.39 -3.35
CA VAL A 107 10.88 6.06 -4.64
C VAL A 107 9.55 6.80 -4.85
N LEU A 108 8.77 6.99 -3.79
CA LEU A 108 7.53 7.77 -3.85
C LEU A 108 7.69 9.05 -3.04
N PHE A 109 7.19 10.16 -3.59
CA PHE A 109 7.31 11.49 -3.02
C PHE A 109 5.94 12.15 -3.02
N ASP A 110 5.31 12.27 -1.86
CA ASP A 110 4.07 13.00 -1.62
C ASP A 110 2.91 12.58 -2.55
N VAL A 111 2.77 11.26 -2.78
CA VAL A 111 1.76 10.72 -3.69
C VAL A 111 0.39 10.78 -3.06
N SER A 112 -0.54 11.46 -3.75
CA SER A 112 -1.94 11.57 -3.30
C SER A 112 -2.89 11.30 -4.47
N PHE A 113 -3.85 10.41 -4.27
CA PHE A 113 -4.97 10.15 -5.18
C PHE A 113 -6.09 9.43 -4.41
N GLU A 114 -7.25 9.37 -5.02
CA GLU A 114 -8.39 8.64 -4.48
C GLU A 114 -9.13 7.90 -5.60
N VAL A 115 -9.91 6.91 -5.21
CA VAL A 115 -10.77 6.12 -6.10
C VAL A 115 -12.18 6.12 -5.53
N GLY A 116 -13.13 6.63 -6.29
CA GLY A 116 -14.54 6.60 -5.93
C GLY A 116 -15.12 5.19 -5.95
N ARG A 117 -16.31 5.03 -5.41
CA ARG A 117 -17.06 3.77 -5.53
C ARG A 117 -17.47 3.57 -6.98
N GLY A 118 -17.20 2.38 -7.53
CA GLY A 118 -17.47 2.09 -8.93
C GLY A 118 -16.58 2.82 -9.93
N GLU A 119 -15.59 3.58 -9.45
CA GLU A 119 -14.66 4.30 -10.31
C GLU A 119 -13.49 3.39 -10.74
N VAL A 120 -13.10 3.52 -12.00
CA VAL A 120 -11.88 2.91 -12.53
C VAL A 120 -10.83 3.98 -12.78
N VAL A 121 -9.75 3.91 -12.02
CA VAL A 121 -8.60 4.81 -12.15
C VAL A 121 -7.45 4.10 -12.87
N ALA A 122 -7.04 4.64 -14.02
CA ALA A 122 -5.82 4.20 -14.70
C ALA A 122 -4.60 4.88 -14.08
N LEU A 123 -3.65 4.08 -13.59
CA LEU A 123 -2.36 4.53 -13.09
C LEU A 123 -1.32 4.39 -14.20
N LEU A 124 -0.95 5.50 -14.79
CA LEU A 124 -0.07 5.61 -15.95
C LEU A 124 1.30 6.19 -15.58
N GLY A 125 2.29 5.97 -16.42
CA GLY A 125 3.62 6.53 -16.24
C GLY A 125 4.70 5.63 -16.85
N THR A 126 5.88 6.21 -17.05
CA THR A 126 7.06 5.50 -17.59
C THR A 126 7.52 4.35 -16.69
N ASN A 127 8.34 3.46 -17.24
CA ASN A 127 9.00 2.43 -16.44
C ASN A 127 9.88 3.10 -15.38
N GLY A 128 9.83 2.59 -14.13
CA GLY A 128 10.51 3.21 -13.00
C GLY A 128 9.81 4.44 -12.40
N ALA A 129 8.61 4.83 -12.86
CA ALA A 129 7.85 5.94 -12.29
C ALA A 129 7.33 5.69 -10.86
N GLY A 130 7.42 4.45 -10.35
CA GLY A 130 6.97 4.10 -8.99
C GLY A 130 5.60 3.43 -8.92
N LYS A 131 4.95 3.10 -10.04
CA LYS A 131 3.60 2.52 -10.09
C LYS A 131 3.45 1.25 -9.25
N SER A 132 4.28 0.24 -9.50
CA SER A 132 4.24 -1.04 -8.75
C SER A 132 4.66 -0.85 -7.28
N THR A 133 5.51 0.16 -6.98
CA THR A 133 5.83 0.54 -5.59
C THR A 133 4.61 1.13 -4.89
N LEU A 134 3.83 1.96 -5.59
CA LEU A 134 2.57 2.51 -5.08
C LEU A 134 1.57 1.40 -4.78
N LEU A 135 1.37 0.45 -5.72
CA LEU A 135 0.50 -0.70 -5.47
C LEU A 135 0.96 -1.55 -4.28
N ARG A 136 2.28 -1.76 -4.12
CA ARG A 136 2.84 -2.45 -2.95
C ARG A 136 2.55 -1.73 -1.64
N ALA A 137 2.67 -0.40 -1.62
CA ALA A 137 2.36 0.41 -0.45
C ALA A 137 0.86 0.36 -0.11
N VAL A 138 -0.01 0.42 -1.12
CA VAL A 138 -1.48 0.35 -0.96
C VAL A 138 -1.92 -1.05 -0.52
N SER A 139 -1.36 -2.13 -1.09
CA SER A 139 -1.69 -3.52 -0.73
C SER A 139 -1.07 -4.00 0.60
N GLY A 140 -0.21 -3.19 1.25
CA GLY A 140 0.44 -3.55 2.51
C GLY A 140 1.67 -4.46 2.36
N LEU A 141 2.13 -4.71 1.14
CA LEU A 141 3.37 -5.45 0.85
C LEU A 141 4.64 -4.61 1.11
N GLY A 142 4.47 -3.36 1.48
CA GLY A 142 5.48 -2.44 1.95
C GLY A 142 4.86 -1.40 2.87
N ILE A 143 5.61 -0.99 3.89
CA ILE A 143 5.17 0.02 4.86
C ILE A 143 5.67 1.38 4.34
N PRO A 144 4.79 2.37 4.12
CA PRO A 144 5.21 3.71 3.73
C PRO A 144 5.96 4.41 4.87
N ASP A 145 6.85 5.32 4.50
CA ASP A 145 7.60 6.15 5.46
C ASP A 145 6.70 7.24 6.06
N ARG A 146 5.77 7.75 5.25
CA ARG A 146 4.81 8.80 5.59
C ARG A 146 3.54 8.65 4.77
N GLY A 147 2.47 9.27 5.23
CA GLY A 147 1.20 9.34 4.52
C GLY A 147 0.17 8.34 5.04
N VAL A 148 -1.00 8.38 4.44
CA VAL A 148 -2.16 7.60 4.88
C VAL A 148 -2.80 6.86 3.72
N VAL A 149 -3.16 5.60 3.96
CA VAL A 149 -4.00 4.78 3.07
C VAL A 149 -5.29 4.47 3.82
N ARG A 150 -6.44 4.81 3.23
CA ARG A 150 -7.77 4.50 3.78
C ARG A 150 -8.58 3.67 2.80
N LEU A 151 -9.33 2.72 3.34
CA LEU A 151 -10.32 1.94 2.64
C LEU A 151 -11.70 2.29 3.22
N ASN A 152 -12.62 2.76 2.41
CA ASN A 152 -13.95 3.18 2.85
C ASN A 152 -13.89 4.13 4.07
N GLY A 153 -12.95 5.08 4.07
CA GLY A 153 -12.69 6.03 5.15
C GLY A 153 -11.93 5.48 6.35
N ARG A 154 -11.67 4.16 6.44
CA ARG A 154 -10.93 3.53 7.54
C ARG A 154 -9.44 3.49 7.24
N THR A 155 -8.61 3.98 8.15
CA THR A 155 -7.15 3.95 8.01
C THR A 155 -6.61 2.52 8.07
N VAL A 156 -5.89 2.13 7.00
CA VAL A 156 -5.25 0.81 6.88
C VAL A 156 -3.74 0.89 6.67
N THR A 157 -3.14 2.07 6.81
CA THR A 157 -1.73 2.38 6.48
C THR A 157 -0.74 1.40 7.10
N TYR A 158 -0.94 1.00 8.34
CA TYR A 158 -0.03 0.11 9.07
C TYR A 158 -0.57 -1.31 9.23
N ALA A 159 -1.71 -1.61 8.61
CA ALA A 159 -2.23 -2.97 8.58
C ALA A 159 -1.33 -3.86 7.69
N GLU A 160 -1.09 -5.09 8.12
CA GLU A 160 -0.35 -6.08 7.34
C GLU A 160 -1.11 -6.44 6.04
N ALA A 161 -0.39 -6.93 5.03
CA ALA A 161 -0.99 -7.26 3.72
C ALA A 161 -2.15 -8.25 3.83
N GLU A 162 -2.05 -9.25 4.72
CA GLU A 162 -3.12 -10.22 4.97
C GLU A 162 -4.38 -9.53 5.53
N THR A 163 -4.22 -8.58 6.46
CA THR A 163 -5.34 -7.81 7.00
C THR A 163 -6.00 -6.96 5.92
N ARG A 164 -5.19 -6.27 5.08
CA ARG A 164 -5.73 -5.46 3.97
C ARG A 164 -6.46 -6.32 2.93
N TYR A 165 -5.93 -7.51 2.66
CA TYR A 165 -6.57 -8.49 1.80
C TYR A 165 -7.94 -8.92 2.34
N ARG A 166 -8.02 -9.24 3.64
CA ARG A 166 -9.27 -9.63 4.31
C ARG A 166 -10.33 -8.50 4.34
N VAL A 167 -9.90 -7.25 4.46
CA VAL A 167 -10.82 -6.10 4.49
C VAL A 167 -11.19 -5.58 3.11
N GLY A 168 -10.69 -6.21 2.02
CA GLY A 168 -11.14 -5.97 0.67
C GLY A 168 -10.18 -5.20 -0.25
N ILE A 169 -8.88 -5.02 0.10
CA ILE A 169 -7.87 -4.53 -0.87
C ILE A 169 -7.18 -5.75 -1.48
N VAL A 170 -7.52 -6.10 -2.70
CA VAL A 170 -6.96 -7.27 -3.39
C VAL A 170 -6.13 -6.82 -4.59
N GLN A 171 -4.93 -7.40 -4.74
CA GLN A 171 -4.03 -7.07 -5.84
C GLN A 171 -3.84 -8.28 -6.77
N LEU A 172 -4.14 -8.08 -8.05
CA LEU A 172 -3.68 -8.91 -9.16
C LEU A 172 -2.29 -8.45 -9.57
N ARG A 173 -1.31 -9.35 -9.53
CA ARG A 173 0.06 -9.08 -9.99
C ARG A 173 0.22 -9.55 -11.43
N GLY A 174 0.90 -8.75 -12.26
CA GLY A 174 1.23 -9.14 -13.62
C GLY A 174 2.15 -10.38 -13.64
N GLY A 175 1.84 -11.31 -14.53
CA GLY A 175 2.72 -12.42 -14.92
C GLY A 175 2.92 -13.57 -13.94
N ALA A 176 2.39 -13.53 -12.71
CA ALA A 176 2.61 -14.60 -11.72
C ALA A 176 1.54 -14.59 -10.62
N GLY A 177 0.32 -14.91 -10.97
CA GLY A 177 -0.79 -14.94 -9.98
C GLY A 177 -1.27 -16.34 -9.62
N THR A 178 -0.75 -17.41 -10.26
CA THR A 178 -1.25 -18.76 -10.10
C THR A 178 -0.19 -19.72 -9.53
N PHE A 179 -0.64 -20.81 -8.93
CA PHE A 179 0.19 -21.92 -8.47
C PHE A 179 0.17 -23.02 -9.53
N PRO A 180 1.22 -23.16 -10.39
CA PRO A 180 1.17 -24.01 -11.58
C PRO A 180 0.96 -25.50 -11.29
N HIS A 181 1.36 -25.97 -10.12
CA HIS A 181 1.26 -27.37 -9.71
C HIS A 181 -0.09 -27.73 -9.05
N LEU A 182 -0.90 -26.74 -8.73
CA LEU A 182 -2.24 -26.94 -8.20
C LEU A 182 -3.27 -26.99 -9.34
N THR A 183 -4.42 -27.62 -9.09
CA THR A 183 -5.54 -27.58 -10.00
C THR A 183 -6.14 -26.17 -10.09
N ILE A 184 -6.97 -25.90 -11.08
CA ILE A 184 -7.71 -24.64 -11.19
C ILE A 184 -8.57 -24.44 -9.93
N GLU A 185 -9.28 -25.48 -9.49
CA GLU A 185 -10.10 -25.43 -8.27
C GLU A 185 -9.24 -25.11 -7.03
N ASP A 186 -8.13 -25.80 -6.84
CA ASP A 186 -7.25 -25.55 -5.71
C ASP A 186 -6.66 -24.14 -5.73
N ASN A 187 -6.31 -23.61 -6.90
CA ASN A 187 -5.89 -22.22 -7.05
C ASN A 187 -6.96 -21.25 -6.53
N LEU A 188 -8.21 -21.42 -6.94
CA LEU A 188 -9.32 -20.57 -6.47
C LEU A 188 -9.55 -20.70 -4.96
N ARG A 189 -9.52 -21.92 -4.43
CA ARG A 189 -9.69 -22.17 -2.99
C ARG A 189 -8.56 -21.58 -2.15
N THR A 190 -7.31 -21.56 -2.65
CA THR A 190 -6.18 -20.96 -1.91
C THR A 190 -6.37 -19.48 -1.64
N SER A 191 -7.08 -18.75 -2.51
CA SER A 191 -7.39 -17.34 -2.31
C SER A 191 -8.30 -17.08 -1.12
N LEU A 192 -9.06 -18.08 -0.67
CA LEU A 192 -10.01 -17.97 0.44
C LEU A 192 -9.50 -18.59 1.76
N LEU A 193 -8.29 -19.15 1.80
CA LEU A 193 -7.73 -19.83 2.98
C LEU A 193 -7.62 -18.95 4.24
N SER A 194 -7.48 -17.63 4.05
CA SER A 194 -7.40 -16.68 5.16
C SER A 194 -8.76 -16.17 5.64
N THR A 195 -9.87 -16.68 5.09
CA THR A 195 -11.23 -16.26 5.42
C THR A 195 -11.91 -17.31 6.31
N ASP A 196 -12.85 -16.90 7.16
CA ASP A 196 -13.65 -17.77 8.00
C ASP A 196 -14.98 -18.19 7.31
N LEU A 197 -14.96 -18.35 5.97
CA LEU A 197 -16.12 -18.71 5.17
C LEU A 197 -16.43 -20.21 5.29
N ASP A 198 -17.71 -20.55 5.33
CA ASP A 198 -18.14 -21.93 5.23
C ASP A 198 -17.98 -22.47 3.80
N ARG A 199 -18.07 -23.79 3.65
CA ARG A 199 -17.86 -24.46 2.36
C ARG A 199 -18.86 -24.01 1.29
N ALA A 200 -20.12 -23.79 1.68
CA ALA A 200 -21.16 -23.41 0.73
C ALA A 200 -20.91 -22.01 0.16
N GLU A 201 -20.45 -21.08 1.00
CA GLU A 201 -20.08 -19.72 0.58
C GLU A 201 -18.82 -19.73 -0.29
N VAL A 202 -17.80 -20.54 0.05
CA VAL A 202 -16.61 -20.74 -0.80
C VAL A 202 -17.02 -21.24 -2.18
N ASP A 203 -17.85 -22.29 -2.26
CA ASP A 203 -18.30 -22.86 -3.54
C ASP A 203 -19.14 -21.85 -4.34
N ARG A 204 -19.97 -21.04 -3.68
CA ARG A 204 -20.75 -19.96 -4.32
C ARG A 204 -19.83 -18.92 -4.95
N ARG A 205 -18.84 -18.41 -4.21
CA ARG A 205 -17.90 -17.39 -4.68
C ARG A 205 -17.06 -17.88 -5.86
N ILE A 206 -16.60 -19.12 -5.79
CA ILE A 206 -15.87 -19.76 -6.89
C ILE A 206 -16.75 -19.83 -8.13
N ALA A 207 -17.99 -20.30 -8.02
CA ALA A 207 -18.92 -20.39 -9.13
C ALA A 207 -19.21 -19.02 -9.76
N THR A 208 -19.41 -17.98 -8.92
CA THR A 208 -19.65 -16.60 -9.37
C THR A 208 -18.43 -16.03 -10.13
N ALA A 209 -17.21 -16.26 -9.64
CA ALA A 209 -16.00 -15.79 -10.30
C ALA A 209 -15.77 -16.53 -11.64
N LEU A 210 -15.96 -17.85 -11.66
CA LEU A 210 -15.77 -18.68 -12.86
C LEU A 210 -16.76 -18.37 -13.98
N ALA A 211 -17.99 -17.98 -13.66
CA ALA A 211 -18.99 -17.61 -14.66
C ALA A 211 -18.53 -16.50 -15.62
N ARG A 212 -17.55 -15.68 -15.20
CA ARG A 212 -16.93 -14.63 -16.04
C ARG A 212 -15.88 -15.16 -17.01
N PHE A 213 -15.41 -16.40 -16.79
CA PHE A 213 -14.30 -17.01 -17.54
C PHE A 213 -14.68 -18.35 -18.14
N PRO A 214 -15.50 -18.38 -19.22
CA PRO A 214 -15.96 -19.64 -19.86
C PRO A 214 -14.79 -20.54 -20.30
N ALA A 215 -13.61 -19.95 -20.58
CA ALA A 215 -12.42 -20.70 -20.97
C ALA A 215 -11.84 -21.61 -19.86
N LEU A 216 -12.27 -21.40 -18.60
CA LEU A 216 -11.90 -22.21 -17.42
C LEU A 216 -13.01 -23.18 -17.02
N GLU A 217 -14.22 -22.97 -17.51
CA GLU A 217 -15.38 -23.81 -17.18
C GLU A 217 -15.16 -25.25 -17.63
N GLY A 218 -15.51 -26.21 -16.77
CA GLY A 218 -15.36 -27.64 -17.06
C GLY A 218 -13.91 -28.18 -16.97
N ARG A 219 -12.94 -27.34 -16.60
CA ARG A 219 -11.52 -27.70 -16.53
C ARG A 219 -10.93 -27.64 -15.11
N LEU A 220 -11.78 -27.65 -14.09
CA LEU A 220 -11.39 -27.40 -12.69
C LEU A 220 -10.34 -28.38 -12.16
N ASP A 221 -10.31 -29.63 -12.63
CA ASP A 221 -9.36 -30.67 -12.25
C ASP A 221 -8.01 -30.57 -12.98
N GLU A 222 -7.89 -29.71 -14.00
CA GLU A 222 -6.64 -29.51 -14.71
C GLU A 222 -5.66 -28.64 -13.89
N THR A 223 -4.35 -28.94 -14.02
CA THR A 223 -3.33 -28.12 -13.37
C THR A 223 -3.20 -26.76 -14.04
N ALA A 224 -3.03 -25.70 -13.23
CA ALA A 224 -2.88 -24.35 -13.77
C ALA A 224 -1.67 -24.19 -14.70
N GLY A 225 -0.63 -25.03 -14.54
CA GLY A 225 0.53 -25.05 -15.41
C GLY A 225 0.26 -25.55 -16.84
N SER A 226 -0.84 -26.28 -17.07
CA SER A 226 -1.25 -26.73 -18.43
C SER A 226 -1.97 -25.64 -19.23
N LEU A 227 -2.38 -24.56 -18.59
CA LEU A 227 -3.09 -23.44 -19.20
C LEU A 227 -2.16 -22.59 -20.07
N SER A 228 -2.70 -21.99 -21.15
CA SER A 228 -2.00 -20.94 -21.89
C SER A 228 -1.75 -19.73 -20.97
N GLY A 229 -0.78 -18.85 -21.31
CA GLY A 229 -0.50 -17.65 -20.55
C GLY A 229 -1.73 -16.76 -20.33
N GLY A 230 -2.59 -16.62 -21.37
CA GLY A 230 -3.84 -15.87 -21.24
C GLY A 230 -4.85 -16.54 -20.31
N GLN A 231 -4.97 -17.86 -20.34
CA GLN A 231 -5.83 -18.61 -19.42
C GLN A 231 -5.30 -18.56 -17.97
N GLN A 232 -3.97 -18.57 -17.77
CA GLN A 232 -3.37 -18.35 -16.45
C GLN A 232 -3.69 -16.95 -15.92
N GLN A 233 -3.70 -15.93 -16.78
CA GLN A 233 -4.09 -14.56 -16.40
C GLN A 233 -5.57 -14.48 -16.05
N MET A 234 -6.44 -15.17 -16.80
CA MET A 234 -7.87 -15.30 -16.47
C MET A 234 -8.06 -15.99 -15.09
N LEU A 235 -7.32 -17.07 -14.83
CA LEU A 235 -7.35 -17.76 -13.55
C LEU A 235 -6.86 -16.83 -12.41
N ALA A 236 -5.76 -16.10 -12.62
CA ALA A 236 -5.25 -15.14 -11.65
C ALA A 236 -6.27 -14.04 -11.33
N LEU A 237 -6.97 -13.52 -12.34
CA LEU A 237 -8.05 -12.55 -12.12
C LEU A 237 -9.24 -13.20 -11.38
N ALA A 238 -9.64 -14.41 -11.76
CA ALA A 238 -10.69 -15.15 -11.04
C ALA A 238 -10.33 -15.34 -9.55
N MET A 239 -9.08 -15.69 -9.24
CA MET A 239 -8.57 -15.82 -7.86
C MET A 239 -8.69 -14.52 -7.05
N THR A 240 -8.59 -13.35 -7.68
CA THR A 240 -8.83 -12.08 -6.99
C THR A 240 -10.31 -11.80 -6.76
N LEU A 241 -11.16 -12.21 -7.70
CA LEU A 241 -12.61 -11.95 -7.65
C LEU A 241 -13.35 -12.83 -6.64
N VAL A 242 -12.86 -14.05 -6.34
CA VAL A 242 -13.45 -14.89 -5.30
C VAL A 242 -13.43 -14.23 -3.91
N GLN A 243 -12.58 -13.23 -3.69
CA GLN A 243 -12.53 -12.44 -2.45
C GLN A 243 -13.67 -11.41 -2.34
N GLU A 244 -14.36 -11.11 -3.45
CA GLU A 244 -15.34 -10.02 -3.51
C GLU A 244 -14.72 -8.70 -2.99
N PRO A 245 -13.64 -8.19 -3.64
CA PRO A 245 -12.88 -7.06 -3.14
C PRO A 245 -13.69 -5.76 -3.13
N ASP A 246 -13.48 -4.90 -2.13
CA ASP A 246 -13.95 -3.51 -2.14
C ASP A 246 -13.16 -2.67 -3.17
N VAL A 247 -11.85 -2.94 -3.28
CA VAL A 247 -10.95 -2.30 -4.24
C VAL A 247 -10.05 -3.34 -4.88
N LEU A 248 -10.08 -3.42 -6.21
CA LEU A 248 -9.23 -4.29 -7.00
C LEU A 248 -8.06 -3.49 -7.58
N LEU A 249 -6.84 -3.90 -7.25
CA LEU A 249 -5.60 -3.35 -7.80
C LEU A 249 -5.07 -4.29 -8.87
N ILE A 250 -4.90 -3.82 -10.10
CA ILE A 250 -4.42 -4.63 -11.22
C ILE A 250 -3.09 -4.05 -11.71
N ASP A 251 -2.04 -4.87 -11.70
CA ASP A 251 -0.72 -4.49 -12.21
C ASP A 251 -0.50 -5.16 -13.58
N GLU A 252 -0.51 -4.35 -14.65
CA GLU A 252 -0.23 -4.76 -16.03
C GLU A 252 -1.12 -5.90 -16.56
N LEU A 253 -2.42 -5.59 -16.77
CA LEU A 253 -3.41 -6.56 -17.23
C LEU A 253 -3.08 -7.13 -18.63
N SER A 254 -2.53 -6.29 -19.52
CA SER A 254 -2.35 -6.59 -20.95
C SER A 254 -0.96 -7.10 -21.31
N LEU A 255 0.01 -7.06 -20.39
CA LEU A 255 1.42 -7.32 -20.70
C LEU A 255 1.67 -8.74 -21.21
N GLY A 256 2.25 -8.84 -22.43
CA GLY A 256 2.67 -10.12 -23.02
C GLY A 256 1.52 -11.01 -23.51
N LEU A 257 0.29 -10.51 -23.55
CA LEU A 257 -0.88 -11.28 -23.99
C LEU A 257 -1.24 -11.00 -25.45
N ALA A 258 -1.84 -12.00 -26.10
CA ALA A 258 -2.41 -11.83 -27.42
C ALA A 258 -3.60 -10.86 -27.37
N PRO A 259 -3.82 -10.02 -28.42
CA PRO A 259 -4.88 -9.02 -28.42
C PRO A 259 -6.29 -9.56 -28.13
N VAL A 260 -6.60 -10.78 -28.56
CA VAL A 260 -7.90 -11.41 -28.30
C VAL A 260 -8.11 -11.68 -26.80
N ILE A 261 -7.07 -12.11 -26.10
CA ILE A 261 -7.12 -12.34 -24.66
C ILE A 261 -7.27 -11.02 -23.90
N VAL A 262 -6.57 -9.98 -24.34
CA VAL A 262 -6.73 -8.63 -23.75
C VAL A 262 -8.17 -8.16 -23.88
N GLN A 263 -8.83 -8.37 -25.02
CA GLN A 263 -10.25 -8.03 -25.20
C GLN A 263 -11.17 -8.80 -24.24
N ASP A 264 -10.92 -10.10 -24.04
CA ASP A 264 -11.69 -10.91 -23.09
C ASP A 264 -11.54 -10.38 -21.65
N LEU A 265 -10.32 -10.03 -21.24
CA LEU A 265 -10.06 -9.47 -19.92
C LEU A 265 -10.67 -8.08 -19.76
N LEU A 266 -10.60 -7.22 -20.79
CA LEU A 266 -11.23 -5.89 -20.76
C LEU A 266 -12.75 -5.98 -20.64
N ARG A 267 -13.39 -6.97 -21.31
CA ARG A 267 -14.82 -7.24 -21.14
C ARG A 267 -15.17 -7.54 -19.67
N VAL A 268 -14.35 -8.35 -18.98
CA VAL A 268 -14.55 -8.61 -17.55
C VAL A 268 -14.36 -7.34 -16.71
N VAL A 269 -13.39 -6.49 -17.04
CA VAL A 269 -13.20 -5.19 -16.36
C VAL A 269 -14.42 -4.27 -16.55
N GLU A 270 -15.00 -4.23 -17.76
CA GLU A 270 -16.22 -3.46 -18.04
C GLU A 270 -17.43 -4.00 -17.26
N GLU A 271 -17.59 -5.33 -17.17
CA GLU A 271 -18.64 -5.96 -16.36
C GLU A 271 -18.50 -5.58 -14.89
N LEU A 272 -17.27 -5.69 -14.33
CA LEU A 272 -16.98 -5.30 -12.94
C LEU A 272 -17.26 -3.82 -12.68
N LYS A 273 -16.89 -2.96 -13.62
CA LYS A 273 -17.19 -1.52 -13.56
C LYS A 273 -18.70 -1.28 -13.53
N ALA A 274 -19.47 -1.95 -14.39
CA ALA A 274 -20.92 -1.83 -14.43
C ALA A 274 -21.59 -2.31 -13.12
N GLU A 275 -20.95 -3.24 -12.40
CA GLU A 275 -21.39 -3.73 -11.08
C GLU A 275 -20.97 -2.79 -9.93
N GLY A 276 -20.25 -1.72 -10.23
CA GLY A 276 -19.82 -0.75 -9.22
C GLY A 276 -18.52 -1.11 -8.49
N GLN A 277 -17.68 -1.97 -9.08
CA GLN A 277 -16.37 -2.32 -8.53
C GLN A 277 -15.40 -1.17 -8.64
N ALA A 278 -14.83 -0.73 -7.53
CA ALA A 278 -13.74 0.25 -7.54
C ALA A 278 -12.42 -0.44 -7.96
N MET A 279 -11.70 0.17 -8.92
CA MET A 279 -10.47 -0.43 -9.47
C MET A 279 -9.36 0.58 -9.67
N VAL A 280 -8.11 0.15 -9.43
CA VAL A 280 -6.89 0.82 -9.88
C VAL A 280 -6.18 -0.10 -10.85
N ILE A 281 -6.00 0.33 -12.08
CA ILE A 281 -5.38 -0.47 -13.13
C ILE A 281 -4.11 0.23 -13.60
N VAL A 282 -2.97 -0.41 -13.38
CA VAL A 282 -1.68 0.02 -13.92
C VAL A 282 -1.57 -0.49 -15.35
N GLU A 283 -1.38 0.43 -16.28
CA GLU A 283 -1.17 0.12 -17.69
C GLU A 283 -0.03 0.95 -18.29
N GLN A 284 0.65 0.37 -19.27
CA GLN A 284 1.67 1.06 -20.06
C GLN A 284 1.05 1.65 -21.33
N SER A 285 0.01 1.03 -21.86
CA SER A 285 -0.69 1.46 -23.06
C SER A 285 -1.80 2.45 -22.70
N LEU A 286 -1.63 3.70 -23.14
CA LEU A 286 -2.65 4.74 -22.98
C LEU A 286 -3.97 4.36 -23.65
N ASN A 287 -3.92 3.76 -24.84
CA ASN A 287 -5.12 3.34 -25.59
C ASN A 287 -5.91 2.27 -24.82
N VAL A 288 -5.22 1.33 -24.17
CA VAL A 288 -5.87 0.31 -23.34
C VAL A 288 -6.47 0.98 -22.10
N ALA A 289 -5.71 1.84 -21.43
CA ALA A 289 -6.17 2.53 -20.22
C ALA A 289 -7.41 3.39 -20.48
N LEU A 290 -7.44 4.13 -21.61
CA LEU A 290 -8.56 5.00 -21.96
C LEU A 290 -9.83 4.26 -22.37
N ALA A 291 -9.72 2.99 -22.72
CA ALA A 291 -10.89 2.19 -23.11
C ALA A 291 -11.84 1.93 -21.93
N PHE A 292 -11.33 1.90 -20.68
CA PHE A 292 -12.12 1.53 -19.50
C PHE A 292 -12.06 2.55 -18.36
N ALA A 293 -11.02 3.40 -18.30
CA ALA A 293 -10.83 4.29 -17.15
C ALA A 293 -11.75 5.51 -17.18
N ASP A 294 -12.30 5.86 -16.03
CA ASP A 294 -13.00 7.13 -15.80
C ASP A 294 -12.00 8.26 -15.61
N ARG A 295 -10.96 7.97 -14.84
CA ARG A 295 -9.91 8.92 -14.49
C ARG A 295 -8.53 8.33 -14.69
N ALA A 296 -7.57 9.21 -15.00
CA ALA A 296 -6.16 8.85 -15.10
C ALA A 296 -5.33 9.57 -14.05
N VAL A 297 -4.39 8.84 -13.45
CA VAL A 297 -3.33 9.37 -12.61
C VAL A 297 -2.01 9.09 -13.31
N PHE A 298 -1.32 10.14 -13.74
CA PHE A 298 -0.02 10.00 -14.39
C PHE A 298 1.11 10.26 -13.40
N MET A 299 2.01 9.28 -13.30
CA MET A 299 3.18 9.33 -12.42
C MET A 299 4.47 9.48 -13.21
N GLU A 300 5.35 10.32 -12.69
CA GLU A 300 6.73 10.46 -13.15
C GLU A 300 7.67 10.61 -11.97
N LYS A 301 8.77 9.84 -11.94
CA LYS A 301 9.81 9.92 -10.90
C LYS A 301 9.24 9.91 -9.46
N GLY A 302 8.27 9.05 -9.22
CA GLY A 302 7.66 8.87 -7.90
C GLY A 302 6.64 9.93 -7.48
N GLN A 303 6.24 10.82 -8.37
CA GLN A 303 5.28 11.89 -8.10
C GLN A 303 4.08 11.82 -9.04
N VAL A 304 2.92 12.25 -8.56
CA VAL A 304 1.74 12.46 -9.42
C VAL A 304 1.93 13.78 -10.17
N ARG A 305 1.91 13.73 -11.50
CA ARG A 305 2.02 14.90 -12.39
C ARG A 305 0.68 15.34 -12.94
N PHE A 306 -0.27 14.41 -13.01
CA PHE A 306 -1.64 14.67 -13.47
C PHE A 306 -2.59 13.74 -12.73
N SER A 307 -3.77 14.27 -12.41
CA SER A 307 -4.91 13.50 -11.92
C SER A 307 -6.18 14.19 -12.42
N GLY A 308 -6.94 13.51 -13.28
CA GLY A 308 -8.15 14.08 -13.90
C GLY A 308 -8.85 13.06 -14.81
N PRO A 309 -9.94 13.45 -15.50
CA PRO A 309 -10.63 12.61 -16.46
C PRO A 309 -9.66 11.99 -17.46
N ALA A 310 -9.84 10.71 -17.77
CA ALA A 310 -8.89 10.00 -18.64
C ALA A 310 -8.75 10.66 -20.04
N GLN A 311 -9.82 11.25 -20.56
CA GLN A 311 -9.81 11.94 -21.85
C GLN A 311 -8.98 13.23 -21.85
N GLU A 312 -8.92 13.96 -20.74
CA GLU A 312 -8.10 15.19 -20.65
C GLU A 312 -6.61 14.91 -20.77
N LEU A 313 -6.17 13.70 -20.43
CA LEU A 313 -4.76 13.31 -20.58
C LEU A 313 -4.33 13.32 -22.06
N LEU A 314 -5.23 13.00 -22.99
CA LEU A 314 -4.96 13.05 -24.44
C LEU A 314 -4.75 14.49 -24.94
N GLU A 315 -5.44 15.45 -24.36
CA GLU A 315 -5.36 16.87 -24.76
C GLU A 315 -4.04 17.49 -24.30
N ARG A 316 -3.42 16.93 -23.26
CA ARG A 316 -2.08 17.30 -22.79
C ARG A 316 -1.01 16.58 -23.58
N GLY A 317 -0.71 17.09 -24.76
CA GLY A 317 0.24 16.47 -25.71
C GLY A 317 1.68 16.28 -25.18
N ASP A 318 2.09 17.02 -24.14
CA ASP A 318 3.35 16.85 -23.42
C ASP A 318 3.34 15.58 -22.53
N LEU A 319 2.29 15.36 -21.77
CA LEU A 319 2.11 14.18 -20.91
C LEU A 319 1.80 12.94 -21.73
N ALA A 320 0.96 13.06 -22.76
CA ALA A 320 0.69 11.98 -23.70
C ALA A 320 1.99 11.50 -24.37
N ARG A 321 2.84 12.42 -24.84
CA ARG A 321 4.15 12.07 -25.41
C ARG A 321 5.07 11.38 -24.41
N ALA A 322 5.09 11.79 -23.13
CA ALA A 322 5.91 11.14 -22.09
C ALA A 322 5.47 9.68 -21.85
N VAL A 323 4.16 9.39 -21.94
CA VAL A 323 3.64 8.02 -21.89
C VAL A 323 4.04 7.22 -23.13
N PHE A 324 3.92 7.81 -24.33
CA PHE A 324 4.25 7.14 -25.60
C PHE A 324 5.76 6.93 -25.81
N LEU A 325 6.61 7.90 -25.46
CA LEU A 325 8.06 7.82 -25.69
C LEU A 325 8.79 7.03 -24.62
N GLY A 326 8.21 6.86 -23.43
CA GLY A 326 8.77 5.99 -22.39
C GLY A 326 8.65 4.49 -22.68
N GLY A 327 7.83 4.09 -23.67
CA GLY A 327 7.66 2.69 -24.10
C GLY A 327 8.62 2.22 -25.20
N GLU A 328 9.37 3.11 -25.86
CA GLU A 328 10.23 2.77 -27.00
C GLU A 328 11.74 2.68 -26.65
N GLY A 329 12.11 2.73 -25.38
CA GLY A 329 13.50 2.75 -24.92
C GLY A 329 13.86 1.68 -23.92
N GLY A 330 13.59 0.41 -24.20
CA GLY A 330 14.00 -0.72 -23.37
C GLY A 330 14.37 -1.94 -24.19
#